data_52e6fda8acc37cd974cc67cbacf35449
#
_entry.id   52e6fda8acc37cd974cc67cbacf35449
#
_cell.length_a   1.000
_cell.length_b   1.000
_cell.length_c   1.000
_cell.angle_alpha   90.00
_cell.angle_beta   90.00
_cell.angle_gamma   90.00
#
_symmetry.space_group_name_H-M   'P 1'
#
loop_
_entity.id
_entity.type
_entity.pdbx_description
1 polymer ?
#
loop_
_entity_poly.entity_id
_entity_poly.type
_entity_poly.pdbx_seq_one_letter_code
_entity_poly.pdbx_strand_id
1 'polypeptide(L)'
;MRKTSELYFYSGKTYIIPYGAPFRLMLYSQSLGQLHYHDFYELVIVLDGNAVHRTEEQDYPISAGDVFIIKKGKIHMYTATRKLKLANIMFDFETLDINWEKLHDIPGYTALFETEPKLRDRNHFKSKHTLNTAQLNEVSILLQ
;
A
#
# COMPACT_ATOMS: atom_id res chain seq x y z
N MET A 1 27.42 -16.09 4.79
CA MET A 1 27.28 -14.66 5.11
C MET A 1 25.89 -14.20 4.64
N ARG A 2 24.97 -13.88 5.54
CA ARG A 2 23.71 -13.22 5.17
C ARG A 2 24.08 -11.80 4.73
N LYS A 3 23.88 -11.46 3.44
CA LYS A 3 23.93 -10.06 3.01
C LYS A 3 22.89 -9.32 3.85
N THR A 4 23.34 -8.40 4.70
CA THR A 4 22.46 -7.40 5.33
C THR A 4 21.78 -6.68 4.18
N SER A 5 20.46 -6.84 4.04
CA SER A 5 19.67 -6.10 3.07
C SER A 5 19.79 -4.62 3.45
N GLU A 6 20.29 -3.82 2.52
CA GLU A 6 20.41 -2.39 2.69
C GLU A 6 19.01 -1.80 2.86
N LEU A 7 18.81 -0.94 3.86
CA LEU A 7 17.53 -0.29 4.13
C LEU A 7 17.48 1.04 3.38
N TYR A 8 16.46 1.23 2.54
CA TYR A 8 16.27 2.43 1.74
C TYR A 8 15.19 3.34 2.34
N PHE A 9 15.36 4.63 2.19
CA PHE A 9 14.38 5.65 2.56
C PHE A 9 13.84 6.35 1.31
N TYR A 10 12.52 6.41 1.18
CA TYR A 10 11.83 7.13 0.12
C TYR A 10 11.09 8.35 0.70
N SER A 11 11.49 9.54 0.27
CA SER A 11 10.90 10.79 0.73
C SER A 11 9.76 11.25 -0.17
N GLY A 12 8.65 11.70 0.41
CA GLY A 12 7.55 12.34 -0.30
C GLY A 12 7.96 13.58 -1.06
N LYS A 13 9.00 14.30 -0.61
CA LYS A 13 9.59 15.42 -1.34
C LYS A 13 10.13 15.00 -2.71
N THR A 14 10.61 13.77 -2.85
CA THR A 14 11.12 13.23 -4.11
C THR A 14 10.06 12.50 -4.91
N TYR A 15 9.16 11.78 -4.21
CA TYR A 15 8.22 10.86 -4.85
C TYR A 15 6.83 11.44 -5.12
N ILE A 16 6.40 12.48 -4.39
CA ILE A 16 5.06 13.08 -4.53
C ILE A 16 5.14 14.51 -5.05
N ILE A 17 5.83 15.40 -4.35
CA ILE A 17 5.84 16.86 -4.60
C ILE A 17 6.23 17.24 -6.04
N PRO A 18 7.25 16.63 -6.68
CA PRO A 18 7.70 17.05 -8.02
C PRO A 18 6.63 16.90 -9.12
N TYR A 19 5.56 16.18 -8.84
CA TYR A 19 4.50 15.90 -9.81
C TYR A 19 3.33 16.90 -9.72
N GLY A 20 3.42 17.92 -8.84
CA GLY A 20 2.47 19.03 -8.77
C GLY A 20 1.07 18.66 -8.26
N ALA A 21 0.91 17.45 -7.73
CA ALA A 21 -0.34 16.97 -7.15
C ALA A 21 -0.13 16.59 -5.68
N PRO A 22 -1.17 16.64 -4.84
CA PRO A 22 -1.07 16.24 -3.43
C PRO A 22 -0.93 14.72 -3.24
N PHE A 23 -1.01 13.95 -4.31
CA PHE A 23 -0.80 12.51 -4.32
C PHE A 23 -0.14 12.07 -5.62
N ARG A 24 0.40 10.86 -5.64
CA ARG A 24 0.94 10.22 -6.84
C ARG A 24 0.42 8.79 -6.98
N LEU A 25 -0.12 8.47 -8.15
CA LEU A 25 -0.43 7.10 -8.56
C LEU A 25 0.74 6.51 -9.33
N MET A 26 1.17 5.31 -8.94
CA MET A 26 2.15 4.51 -9.69
C MET A 26 1.59 3.12 -9.96
N LEU A 27 1.64 2.73 -11.23
CA LEU A 27 1.36 1.35 -11.67
C LEU A 27 2.69 0.69 -12.02
N TYR A 28 3.01 -0.43 -11.43
CA TYR A 28 4.24 -1.13 -11.73
C TYR A 28 4.18 -2.64 -11.51
N SER A 29 5.07 -3.34 -12.21
CA SER A 29 5.30 -4.76 -12.02
C SER A 29 6.51 -4.92 -11.10
N GLN A 30 6.31 -5.67 -10.03
CA GLN A 30 7.33 -5.88 -9.01
C GLN A 30 7.94 -7.27 -9.17
N SER A 31 9.26 -7.34 -9.33
CA SER A 31 9.99 -8.62 -9.33
C SER A 31 10.53 -8.96 -7.95
N LEU A 32 11.33 -8.07 -7.37
CA LEU A 32 11.83 -8.16 -6.00
C LEU A 32 11.89 -6.74 -5.43
N GLY A 33 11.30 -6.54 -4.25
CA GLY A 33 11.36 -5.27 -3.55
C GLY A 33 12.64 -5.14 -2.73
N GLN A 34 13.16 -3.93 -2.61
CA GLN A 34 14.18 -3.58 -1.63
C GLN A 34 13.52 -3.33 -0.28
N LEU A 35 14.19 -3.66 0.79
CA LEU A 35 13.73 -3.32 2.13
C LEU A 35 13.76 -1.81 2.29
N HIS A 36 12.62 -1.19 2.54
CA HIS A 36 12.51 0.26 2.59
C HIS A 36 11.42 0.75 3.54
N TYR A 37 11.45 2.05 3.82
CA TYR A 37 10.40 2.80 4.48
C TYR A 37 10.24 4.18 3.83
N HIS A 38 9.15 4.88 4.12
CA HIS A 38 8.82 6.18 3.55
C HIS A 38 8.12 7.11 4.56
N ASP A 39 8.14 8.42 4.29
CA ASP A 39 7.51 9.46 5.11
C ASP A 39 6.10 9.86 4.65
N PHE A 40 5.47 9.04 3.82
CA PHE A 40 4.12 9.22 3.30
C PHE A 40 3.26 7.96 3.54
N TYR A 41 1.96 8.07 3.28
CA TYR A 41 1.04 6.93 3.26
C TYR A 41 1.01 6.31 1.88
N GLU A 42 0.87 5.00 1.83
CA GLU A 42 0.77 4.26 0.59
C GLU A 42 -0.46 3.34 0.64
N LEU A 43 -1.46 3.62 -0.21
CA LEU A 43 -2.56 2.71 -0.47
C LEU A 43 -2.14 1.77 -1.58
N VAL A 44 -2.05 0.48 -1.25
CA VAL A 44 -1.65 -0.57 -2.18
C VAL A 44 -2.87 -1.35 -2.64
N ILE A 45 -2.99 -1.54 -3.95
CA ILE A 45 -3.97 -2.41 -4.57
C ILE A 45 -3.21 -3.45 -5.40
N VAL A 46 -3.39 -4.73 -5.10
CA VAL A 46 -2.79 -5.81 -5.87
C VAL A 46 -3.67 -6.07 -7.10
N LEU A 47 -3.18 -5.69 -8.27
CA LEU A 47 -3.93 -5.80 -9.53
C LEU A 47 -3.83 -7.19 -10.16
N ASP A 48 -2.67 -7.86 -10.01
CA ASP A 48 -2.41 -9.18 -10.58
C ASP A 48 -1.28 -9.88 -9.81
N GLY A 49 -1.23 -11.20 -9.89
CA GLY A 49 -0.19 -12.01 -9.29
C GLY A 49 -0.30 -12.16 -7.77
N ASN A 50 0.82 -12.53 -7.17
CA ASN A 50 0.93 -12.73 -5.72
C ASN A 50 2.37 -12.51 -5.24
N ALA A 51 2.51 -12.32 -3.92
CA ALA A 51 3.79 -12.17 -3.25
C ALA A 51 3.66 -12.49 -1.75
N VAL A 52 4.78 -12.42 -1.06
CA VAL A 52 4.82 -12.28 0.40
C VAL A 52 5.18 -10.83 0.71
N HIS A 53 4.30 -10.11 1.39
CA HIS A 53 4.59 -8.80 1.96
C HIS A 53 5.28 -8.99 3.30
N ARG A 54 6.52 -8.58 3.38
CA ARG A 54 7.35 -8.65 4.59
C ARG A 54 7.35 -7.30 5.27
N THR A 55 7.03 -7.29 6.56
CA THR A 55 7.09 -6.11 7.42
C THR A 55 7.98 -6.38 8.64
N GLU A 56 8.19 -5.38 9.49
CA GLU A 56 8.92 -5.56 10.74
C GLU A 56 8.22 -6.53 11.69
N GLU A 57 6.88 -6.52 11.68
CA GLU A 57 6.09 -7.31 12.61
C GLU A 57 5.88 -8.74 12.11
N GLN A 58 5.74 -8.93 10.79
CA GLN A 58 5.41 -10.24 10.22
C GLN A 58 5.48 -10.30 8.69
N ASP A 59 5.54 -11.52 8.20
CA ASP A 59 5.41 -11.84 6.77
C ASP A 59 4.00 -12.37 6.49
N TYR A 60 3.38 -11.95 5.37
CA TYR A 60 2.06 -12.43 4.99
C TYR A 60 1.83 -12.47 3.48
N PRO A 61 1.02 -13.44 3.00
CA PRO A 61 0.72 -13.54 1.59
C PRO A 61 -0.23 -12.45 1.13
N ILE A 62 0.02 -11.93 -0.07
CA ILE A 62 -0.86 -11.03 -0.81
C ILE A 62 -1.14 -11.60 -2.20
N SER A 63 -2.32 -11.29 -2.74
CA SER A 63 -2.76 -11.74 -4.06
C SER A 63 -3.69 -10.71 -4.72
N ALA A 64 -3.95 -10.90 -6.02
CA ALA A 64 -4.84 -10.02 -6.78
C ALA A 64 -6.17 -9.78 -6.05
N GLY A 65 -6.56 -8.52 -5.95
CA GLY A 65 -7.72 -8.02 -5.20
C GLY A 65 -7.41 -7.53 -3.79
N ASP A 66 -6.26 -7.88 -3.21
CA ASP A 66 -5.92 -7.40 -1.87
C ASP A 66 -5.66 -5.89 -1.87
N VAL A 67 -6.18 -5.21 -0.84
CA VAL A 67 -6.04 -3.78 -0.62
C VAL A 67 -5.60 -3.53 0.82
N PHE A 68 -4.56 -2.74 1.00
CA PHE A 68 -4.04 -2.41 2.32
C PHE A 68 -3.32 -1.06 2.33
N ILE A 69 -3.18 -0.48 3.53
CA ILE A 69 -2.45 0.77 3.76
C ILE A 69 -1.11 0.48 4.42
N ILE A 70 -0.06 1.11 3.91
CA ILE A 70 1.25 1.19 4.55
C ILE A 70 1.41 2.60 5.13
N LYS A 71 1.58 2.67 6.44
CA LYS A 71 1.73 3.94 7.16
C LYS A 71 3.15 4.47 7.06
N LYS A 72 3.31 5.78 7.30
CA LYS A 72 4.62 6.43 7.42
C LYS A 72 5.54 5.67 8.38
N GLY A 73 6.80 5.53 8.02
CA GLY A 73 7.85 4.93 8.84
C GLY A 73 7.83 3.41 8.94
N LYS A 74 6.87 2.72 8.33
CA LYS A 74 6.81 1.25 8.36
C LYS A 74 7.79 0.64 7.37
N ILE A 75 8.70 -0.20 7.89
CA ILE A 75 9.68 -0.92 7.07
C ILE A 75 8.99 -2.12 6.42
N HIS A 76 9.15 -2.24 5.11
CA HIS A 76 8.53 -3.32 4.35
C HIS A 76 9.27 -3.65 3.05
N MET A 77 8.92 -4.80 2.46
CA MET A 77 9.34 -5.24 1.13
C MET A 77 8.41 -6.32 0.59
N TYR A 78 8.50 -6.58 -0.71
CA TYR A 78 7.84 -7.73 -1.34
C TYR A 78 8.86 -8.81 -1.67
N THR A 79 8.54 -10.06 -1.33
CA THR A 79 9.37 -11.23 -1.61
C THR A 79 8.52 -12.33 -2.26
N ALA A 80 9.15 -13.38 -2.80
CA ALA A 80 8.48 -14.49 -3.47
C ALA A 80 7.42 -14.04 -4.50
N THR A 81 7.73 -12.98 -5.25
CA THR A 81 6.82 -12.36 -6.21
C THR A 81 6.58 -13.28 -7.42
N ARG A 82 5.32 -13.38 -7.84
CA ARG A 82 4.90 -14.09 -9.06
C ARG A 82 3.95 -13.21 -9.85
N LYS A 83 4.43 -12.64 -10.97
CA LYS A 83 3.66 -11.74 -11.84
C LYS A 83 2.97 -10.60 -11.09
N LEU A 84 3.57 -10.14 -9.99
CA LEU A 84 3.00 -9.13 -9.12
C LEU A 84 2.86 -7.79 -9.87
N LYS A 85 1.63 -7.29 -9.95
CA LYS A 85 1.31 -5.95 -10.45
C LYS A 85 0.58 -5.19 -9.36
N LEU A 86 1.06 -3.99 -9.09
CA LEU A 86 0.55 -3.12 -8.03
C LEU A 86 0.10 -1.77 -8.60
N ALA A 87 -0.95 -1.22 -8.00
CA ALA A 87 -1.22 0.20 -8.01
C ALA A 87 -0.90 0.75 -6.62
N ASN A 88 0.02 1.71 -6.55
CA ASN A 88 0.35 2.42 -5.33
C ASN A 88 -0.12 3.86 -5.43
N ILE A 89 -0.97 4.27 -4.50
CA ILE A 89 -1.40 5.65 -4.34
C ILE A 89 -0.67 6.20 -3.12
N MET A 90 0.30 7.07 -3.37
CA MET A 90 1.15 7.70 -2.36
C MET A 90 0.62 9.09 -2.03
N PHE A 91 0.45 9.40 -0.76
CA PHE A 91 -0.09 10.69 -0.32
C PHE A 91 0.33 11.00 1.12
N ASP A 92 0.21 12.27 1.46
CA ASP A 92 0.35 12.74 2.84
C ASP A 92 -0.94 13.45 3.25
N PHE A 93 -1.52 13.05 4.37
CA PHE A 93 -2.72 13.68 4.91
C PHE A 93 -2.56 15.18 5.17
N GLU A 94 -1.36 15.62 5.52
CA GLU A 94 -1.09 17.05 5.80
C GLU A 94 -1.10 17.91 4.53
N THR A 95 -0.83 17.31 3.37
CA THR A 95 -0.77 18.01 2.07
C THR A 95 -2.05 17.88 1.25
N LEU A 96 -2.91 16.93 1.60
CA LEU A 96 -4.22 16.79 0.98
C LEU A 96 -5.19 17.83 1.57
N ASP A 97 -5.64 18.77 0.76
CA ASP A 97 -6.71 19.71 1.14
C ASP A 97 -8.08 19.02 1.07
N ILE A 98 -8.32 18.12 2.02
CA ILE A 98 -9.55 17.34 2.12
C ILE A 98 -10.23 17.63 3.45
N ASN A 99 -11.54 17.75 3.44
CA ASN A 99 -12.33 17.82 4.66
C ASN A 99 -12.39 16.42 5.32
N TRP A 100 -11.49 16.19 6.28
CA TRP A 100 -11.31 14.90 6.97
C TRP A 100 -12.57 14.46 7.73
N GLU A 101 -13.36 15.40 8.25
CA GLU A 101 -14.62 15.08 8.93
C GLU A 101 -15.59 14.37 7.99
N LYS A 102 -15.65 14.80 6.74
CA LYS A 102 -16.49 14.16 5.72
C LYS A 102 -15.99 12.80 5.27
N LEU A 103 -14.70 12.48 5.45
CA LEU A 103 -14.18 11.17 5.09
C LEU A 103 -14.68 10.07 6.02
N HIS A 104 -14.91 10.37 7.29
CA HIS A 104 -15.49 9.40 8.23
C HIS A 104 -16.90 8.96 7.83
N ASP A 105 -17.62 9.78 7.06
CA ASP A 105 -18.95 9.46 6.54
C ASP A 105 -18.90 8.57 5.28
N ILE A 106 -17.72 8.41 4.67
CA ILE A 106 -17.54 7.54 3.48
C ILE A 106 -17.51 6.08 3.93
N PRO A 107 -18.43 5.24 3.44
CA PRO A 107 -18.39 3.81 3.71
C PRO A 107 -17.02 3.20 3.37
N GLY A 108 -16.45 2.47 4.32
CA GLY A 108 -15.16 1.81 4.14
C GLY A 108 -13.93 2.65 4.51
N TYR A 109 -14.03 3.98 4.68
CA TYR A 109 -12.88 4.79 5.11
C TYR A 109 -12.31 4.29 6.44
N THR A 110 -13.13 4.26 7.48
CA THR A 110 -12.72 3.76 8.81
C THR A 110 -12.22 2.32 8.73
N ALA A 111 -12.87 1.48 7.93
CA ALA A 111 -12.45 0.09 7.75
C ALA A 111 -11.04 0.00 7.16
N LEU A 112 -10.75 0.72 6.09
CA LEU A 112 -9.48 0.65 5.36
C LEU A 112 -8.33 1.38 6.07
N PHE A 113 -8.59 2.60 6.57
CA PHE A 113 -7.52 3.47 7.09
C PHE A 113 -7.28 3.34 8.60
N GLU A 114 -8.25 2.86 9.36
CA GLU A 114 -8.15 2.77 10.81
C GLU A 114 -8.24 1.33 11.31
N THR A 115 -9.30 0.60 10.93
CA THR A 115 -9.60 -0.71 11.52
C THR A 115 -8.71 -1.79 10.95
N GLU A 116 -8.59 -1.88 9.62
CA GLU A 116 -7.77 -2.90 8.96
C GLU A 116 -6.30 -2.84 9.40
N PRO A 117 -5.61 -1.67 9.40
CA PRO A 117 -4.24 -1.61 9.88
C PRO A 117 -4.07 -2.05 11.33
N LYS A 118 -5.00 -1.68 12.22
CA LYS A 118 -4.95 -2.10 13.63
C LYS A 118 -5.17 -3.59 13.82
N LEU A 119 -6.09 -4.18 13.06
CA LEU A 119 -6.37 -5.61 13.11
C LEU A 119 -5.24 -6.42 12.47
N ARG A 120 -4.66 -5.92 11.42
CA ARG A 120 -3.51 -6.51 10.76
C ARG A 120 -2.32 -6.62 11.71
N ASP A 121 -2.01 -5.55 12.43
CA ASP A 121 -0.93 -5.54 13.42
C ASP A 121 -1.18 -6.50 14.59
N ARG A 122 -2.46 -6.75 14.95
CA ARG A 122 -2.85 -7.62 16.08
C ARG A 122 -3.07 -9.08 15.72
N ASN A 123 -3.64 -9.35 14.56
CA ASN A 123 -4.23 -10.66 14.22
C ASN A 123 -3.48 -11.42 13.12
N HIS A 124 -2.25 -11.06 12.82
CA HIS A 124 -1.41 -11.74 11.82
C HIS A 124 -2.17 -11.99 10.49
N PHE A 125 -2.83 -10.95 9.94
CA PHE A 125 -3.41 -10.94 8.60
C PHE A 125 -4.67 -11.74 8.31
N LYS A 126 -5.44 -12.08 9.27
CA LYS A 126 -6.76 -12.65 9.01
C LYS A 126 -7.81 -11.62 8.58
N SER A 127 -7.45 -10.34 8.54
CA SER A 127 -8.40 -9.23 8.32
C SER A 127 -7.96 -8.22 7.26
N LYS A 128 -7.42 -8.68 6.14
CA LYS A 128 -7.17 -7.80 4.99
C LYS A 128 -8.44 -7.58 4.17
N HIS A 129 -8.57 -6.42 3.53
CA HIS A 129 -9.62 -6.19 2.55
C HIS A 129 -9.25 -6.88 1.23
N THR A 130 -10.21 -7.57 0.65
CA THR A 130 -10.05 -8.21 -0.66
C THR A 130 -11.22 -7.82 -1.56
N LEU A 131 -10.92 -7.19 -2.69
CA LEU A 131 -11.88 -6.88 -3.73
C LEU A 131 -12.23 -8.17 -4.49
N ASN A 132 -13.51 -8.34 -4.80
CA ASN A 132 -13.91 -9.38 -5.76
C ASN A 132 -13.53 -8.98 -7.20
N THR A 133 -13.68 -9.89 -8.15
CA THR A 133 -13.27 -9.63 -9.54
C THR A 133 -13.97 -8.44 -10.16
N ALA A 134 -15.26 -8.24 -9.91
CA ALA A 134 -16.01 -7.09 -10.44
C ALA A 134 -15.50 -5.77 -9.87
N GLN A 135 -15.30 -5.70 -8.56
CA GLN A 135 -14.72 -4.53 -7.88
C GLN A 135 -13.30 -4.23 -8.35
N LEU A 136 -12.46 -5.26 -8.53
CA LEU A 136 -11.10 -5.08 -9.04
C LEU A 136 -11.11 -4.54 -10.48
N ASN A 137 -12.03 -4.99 -11.32
CA ASN A 137 -12.19 -4.46 -12.67
C ASN A 137 -12.64 -2.99 -12.65
N GLU A 138 -13.60 -2.62 -11.80
CA GLU A 138 -14.02 -1.21 -11.65
C GLU A 138 -12.85 -0.33 -11.21
N VAL A 139 -12.10 -0.74 -10.21
CA VAL A 139 -10.90 0.00 -9.76
C VAL A 139 -9.88 0.10 -10.88
N SER A 140 -9.63 -0.98 -11.62
CA SER A 140 -8.67 -0.99 -12.74
C SER A 140 -9.06 0.00 -13.85
N ILE A 141 -10.34 0.22 -14.10
CA ILE A 141 -10.84 1.23 -15.04
C ILE A 141 -10.57 2.64 -14.51
N LEU A 142 -10.81 2.89 -13.22
CA LEU A 142 -10.57 4.19 -12.60
C LEU A 142 -9.09 4.60 -12.53
N LEU A 143 -8.17 3.63 -12.63
CA LEU A 143 -6.72 3.85 -12.57
C LEU A 143 -6.09 4.10 -13.98
N GLN A 144 -6.85 4.06 -15.05
CA GLN A 144 -6.41 4.33 -16.43
C GLN A 144 -6.47 5.82 -16.78
#